data_063374bb81d9af597ec55110a4f733f8
#
_entry.id   063374bb81d9af597ec55110a4f733f8
#
_cell.length_a   1.000
_cell.length_b   1.000
_cell.length_c   1.000
_cell.angle_alpha   90.00
_cell.angle_beta   90.00
_cell.angle_gamma   90.00
#
_symmetry.space_group_name_H-M   'P 1'
#
loop_
_entity.id
_entity.type
_entity.pdbx_description
1 polymer ?
#
loop_
_entity_poly.entity_id
_entity_poly.type
_entity_poly.pdbx_seq_one_letter_code
_entity_poly.pdbx_strand_id
1 'polypeptide(L)'
;MGMEKAPAKIDMLHGSLWDKLPRFALPVAATAILEQLFNASDIAIVGNFSNGDKTVAVAAVGANSPLIGLILNLFIGIALGANVVIANAIGRKDMQSIKKAVHTALIVAVLSGIVVTVIGELAAGKVMGLLHVPDDVFPEALLYLRIYLLGLPVIFLYNFEAAVFRSIGDTKIPLQALLISGVLNVILNLFFVIVLHMTVNGVAIATVIANGVSSLILLWKLLHTDKCVRVSRSDLCIDRQSLLRIVQIGLPAGIQSAVFAMANIVIQSAINSLGTTVIAASSAAFNLEILAYYVLNSFSQACTTFVGQNYGAGNMRRCRKVLGLCLAEDAIASATAIGLILISGKFLLSIFNHDPEVIQIGYVRLVTIFSAYVFSMLYEVMSGYLRGFGISLVPAILTTIGVCGIRFAWIYIVFQKSQTFQTIMLVYPVSLAATAVLIGIALLVYRPSRRLEKKAV
;
A
#
# COMPACT_ATOMS: atom_id res chain seq x y z
N MET A 1 -37.93 12.01 -14.38
CA MET A 1 -36.55 11.87 -14.77
C MET A 1 -35.69 12.23 -13.55
N GLY A 2 -35.35 11.25 -12.73
CA GLY A 2 -34.67 11.46 -11.44
C GLY A 2 -33.25 11.92 -11.65
N MET A 3 -32.91 13.07 -11.12
CA MET A 3 -31.53 13.54 -10.99
C MET A 3 -30.80 12.56 -10.07
N GLU A 4 -29.94 11.74 -10.66
CA GLU A 4 -28.98 10.90 -9.95
C GLU A 4 -28.10 11.82 -9.08
N LYS A 5 -28.31 11.80 -7.76
CA LYS A 5 -27.51 12.60 -6.83
C LYS A 5 -26.06 12.20 -7.00
N ALA A 6 -25.23 13.12 -7.49
CA ALA A 6 -23.79 12.94 -7.52
C ALA A 6 -23.31 12.39 -6.16
N PRO A 7 -22.43 11.37 -6.14
CA PRO A 7 -22.00 10.75 -4.90
C PRO A 7 -21.44 11.80 -3.96
N ALA A 8 -22.01 11.87 -2.76
CA ALA A 8 -21.74 12.94 -1.82
C ALA A 8 -20.27 12.93 -1.41
N LYS A 9 -19.54 14.00 -1.70
CA LYS A 9 -18.21 14.30 -1.20
C LYS A 9 -18.22 14.20 0.34
N ILE A 10 -17.28 13.46 0.92
CA ILE A 10 -17.13 13.39 2.38
C ILE A 10 -16.62 14.75 2.88
N ASP A 11 -17.45 15.50 3.61
CA ASP A 11 -17.02 16.73 4.29
C ASP A 11 -16.21 16.36 5.55
N MET A 12 -14.89 16.55 5.50
CA MET A 12 -13.99 16.20 6.60
C MET A 12 -13.93 17.27 7.68
N LEU A 13 -14.36 18.48 7.37
CA LEU A 13 -14.23 19.64 8.26
C LEU A 13 -15.42 19.82 9.22
N HIS A 14 -16.64 19.38 8.83
CA HIS A 14 -17.86 19.60 9.58
C HIS A 14 -18.61 18.29 9.85
N GLY A 15 -19.57 18.33 10.77
CA GLY A 15 -20.46 17.21 11.10
C GLY A 15 -19.79 16.03 11.85
N SER A 16 -20.50 14.92 11.93
CA SER A 16 -20.01 13.68 12.59
C SER A 16 -18.77 13.12 11.89
N LEU A 17 -17.85 12.57 12.66
CA LEU A 17 -16.68 11.84 12.14
C LEU A 17 -16.94 10.33 12.10
N TRP A 18 -17.75 9.83 13.03
CA TRP A 18 -18.02 8.40 13.22
C TRP A 18 -18.56 7.69 11.96
N ASP A 19 -19.41 8.35 11.20
CA ASP A 19 -19.92 7.78 9.94
C ASP A 19 -19.02 8.04 8.74
N LYS A 20 -18.15 9.06 8.80
CA LYS A 20 -17.35 9.51 7.68
C LYS A 20 -16.02 8.77 7.55
N LEU A 21 -15.42 8.41 8.68
CA LEU A 21 -14.16 7.68 8.68
C LEU A 21 -14.30 6.29 8.05
N PRO A 22 -15.29 5.44 8.41
CA PRO A 22 -15.49 4.15 7.73
C PRO A 22 -15.88 4.31 6.26
N ARG A 23 -16.69 5.32 5.91
CA ARG A 23 -17.04 5.60 4.50
C ARG A 23 -15.83 5.98 3.65
N PHE A 24 -14.77 6.50 4.27
CA PHE A 24 -13.50 6.75 3.61
C PHE A 24 -12.61 5.51 3.62
N ALA A 25 -12.44 4.87 4.78
CA ALA A 25 -11.50 3.78 4.98
C ALA A 25 -11.90 2.50 4.23
N LEU A 26 -13.18 2.10 4.27
CA LEU A 26 -13.62 0.85 3.65
C LEU A 26 -13.39 0.79 2.13
N PRO A 27 -13.67 1.83 1.32
CA PRO A 27 -13.28 1.80 -0.09
C PRO A 27 -11.77 1.75 -0.33
N VAL A 28 -10.96 2.34 0.56
CA VAL A 28 -9.50 2.26 0.49
C VAL A 28 -9.02 0.83 0.77
N ALA A 29 -9.57 0.19 1.81
CA ALA A 29 -9.30 -1.22 2.09
C ALA A 29 -9.72 -2.13 0.93
N ALA A 30 -10.92 -1.91 0.38
CA ALA A 30 -11.42 -2.66 -0.76
C ALA A 30 -10.52 -2.50 -2.00
N THR A 31 -10.00 -1.30 -2.25
CA THR A 31 -9.03 -1.07 -3.34
C THR A 31 -7.79 -1.93 -3.15
N ALA A 32 -7.17 -1.92 -1.97
CA ALA A 32 -5.95 -2.69 -1.70
C ALA A 32 -6.19 -4.21 -1.75
N ILE A 33 -7.33 -4.68 -1.23
CA ILE A 33 -7.72 -6.10 -1.29
C ILE A 33 -7.93 -6.54 -2.75
N LEU A 34 -8.60 -5.73 -3.56
CA LEU A 34 -8.83 -6.03 -4.98
C LEU A 34 -7.52 -6.03 -5.77
N GLU A 35 -6.61 -5.09 -5.54
CA GLU A 35 -5.28 -5.09 -6.14
C GLU A 35 -4.54 -6.42 -5.85
N GLN A 36 -4.61 -6.90 -4.61
CA GLN A 36 -4.01 -8.18 -4.22
C GLN A 36 -4.68 -9.37 -4.91
N LEU A 37 -6.01 -9.36 -5.03
CA LEU A 37 -6.75 -10.42 -5.71
C LEU A 37 -6.44 -10.45 -7.22
N PHE A 38 -6.28 -9.30 -7.86
CA PHE A 38 -5.90 -9.23 -9.28
C PHE A 38 -4.47 -9.73 -9.49
N ASN A 39 -3.52 -9.38 -8.63
CA ASN A 39 -2.16 -9.93 -8.67
C ASN A 39 -2.14 -11.46 -8.49
N ALA A 40 -2.96 -11.98 -7.58
CA ALA A 40 -3.10 -13.43 -7.41
C ALA A 40 -3.74 -14.10 -8.64
N SER A 41 -4.70 -13.44 -9.28
CA SER A 41 -5.31 -13.89 -10.53
C SER A 41 -4.30 -13.98 -11.68
N ASP A 42 -3.40 -13.01 -11.80
CA ASP A 42 -2.33 -13.00 -12.79
C ASP A 42 -1.47 -14.26 -12.69
N ILE A 43 -1.03 -14.60 -11.48
CA ILE A 43 -0.23 -15.80 -11.20
C ILE A 43 -1.04 -17.07 -11.48
N ALA A 44 -2.31 -17.10 -11.07
CA ALA A 44 -3.18 -18.26 -11.29
C ALA A 44 -3.45 -18.52 -12.77
N ILE A 45 -3.62 -17.48 -13.57
CA ILE A 45 -3.86 -17.62 -15.02
C ILE A 45 -2.63 -18.15 -15.72
N VAL A 46 -1.44 -17.62 -15.43
CA VAL A 46 -0.18 -18.12 -15.99
C VAL A 46 0.05 -19.58 -15.57
N GLY A 47 -0.15 -19.90 -14.30
CA GLY A 47 0.09 -21.26 -13.78
C GLY A 47 -0.86 -22.33 -14.29
N ASN A 48 -2.10 -21.96 -14.68
CA ASN A 48 -3.08 -22.94 -15.15
C ASN A 48 -3.19 -23.01 -16.68
N PHE A 49 -3.07 -21.91 -17.38
CA PHE A 49 -3.43 -21.77 -18.80
C PHE A 49 -2.25 -21.51 -19.72
N SER A 50 -1.03 -21.25 -19.21
CA SER A 50 0.16 -21.06 -20.07
C SER A 50 0.47 -22.32 -20.88
N ASN A 51 0.82 -22.15 -22.16
CA ASN A 51 1.19 -23.23 -23.07
C ASN A 51 2.66 -23.66 -22.96
N GLY A 52 3.50 -22.90 -22.24
CA GLY A 52 4.90 -23.24 -21.94
C GLY A 52 5.05 -24.03 -20.66
N ASP A 53 6.27 -24.06 -20.12
CA ASP A 53 6.51 -24.59 -18.78
C ASP A 53 5.84 -23.69 -17.74
N LYS A 54 4.75 -24.17 -17.18
CA LYS A 54 3.92 -23.46 -16.20
C LYS A 54 4.72 -23.11 -14.95
N THR A 55 5.67 -23.98 -14.55
CA THR A 55 6.50 -23.76 -13.39
C THR A 55 7.47 -22.62 -13.61
N VAL A 56 8.09 -22.58 -14.79
CA VAL A 56 8.98 -21.48 -15.21
C VAL A 56 8.21 -20.17 -15.29
N ALA A 57 7.01 -20.17 -15.88
CA ALA A 57 6.20 -18.96 -16.01
C ALA A 57 5.77 -18.39 -14.65
N VAL A 58 5.30 -19.22 -13.71
CA VAL A 58 4.96 -18.79 -12.35
C VAL A 58 6.20 -18.30 -11.61
N ALA A 59 7.33 -19.01 -11.74
CA ALA A 59 8.61 -18.61 -11.12
C ALA A 59 9.10 -17.26 -11.67
N ALA A 60 8.92 -17.00 -12.97
CA ALA A 60 9.31 -15.74 -13.60
C ALA A 60 8.51 -14.55 -13.07
N VAL A 61 7.18 -14.68 -12.91
CA VAL A 61 6.35 -13.63 -12.28
C VAL A 61 6.73 -13.46 -10.81
N GLY A 62 6.91 -14.56 -10.08
CA GLY A 62 7.26 -14.55 -8.65
C GLY A 62 8.62 -13.90 -8.37
N ALA A 63 9.63 -14.17 -9.18
CA ALA A 63 10.99 -13.61 -9.03
C ALA A 63 11.01 -12.08 -9.13
N ASN A 64 10.08 -11.49 -9.87
CA ASN A 64 9.96 -10.03 -10.04
C ASN A 64 9.23 -9.34 -8.90
N SER A 65 8.38 -10.05 -8.14
CA SER A 65 7.48 -9.48 -7.14
C SER A 65 8.20 -8.63 -6.08
N PRO A 66 9.36 -9.04 -5.50
CA PRO A 66 10.06 -8.22 -4.51
C PRO A 66 10.59 -6.91 -5.06
N LEU A 67 11.13 -6.92 -6.28
CA LEU A 67 11.67 -5.72 -6.93
C LEU A 67 10.55 -4.74 -7.31
N ILE A 68 9.51 -5.25 -7.94
CA ILE A 68 8.32 -4.46 -8.30
C ILE A 68 7.69 -3.88 -7.04
N GLY A 69 7.51 -4.70 -6.00
CA GLY A 69 6.95 -4.27 -4.72
C GLY A 69 7.78 -3.16 -4.06
N LEU A 70 9.11 -3.24 -4.11
CA LEU A 70 10.00 -2.21 -3.58
C LEU A 70 9.82 -0.87 -4.32
N ILE A 71 9.80 -0.91 -5.65
CA ILE A 71 9.60 0.28 -6.50
C ILE A 71 8.22 0.89 -6.22
N LEU A 72 7.15 0.07 -6.26
CA LEU A 72 5.79 0.56 -6.05
C LEU A 72 5.59 1.13 -4.65
N ASN A 73 6.06 0.47 -3.60
CA ASN A 73 5.93 0.94 -2.23
C ASN A 73 6.62 2.30 -2.01
N LEU A 74 7.78 2.53 -2.64
CA LEU A 74 8.46 3.81 -2.58
C LEU A 74 7.58 4.92 -3.18
N PHE A 75 7.01 4.71 -4.36
CA PHE A 75 6.20 5.71 -5.06
C PHE A 75 4.78 5.87 -4.50
N ILE A 76 4.19 4.83 -3.95
CA ILE A 76 2.94 4.92 -3.15
C ILE A 76 3.17 5.82 -1.94
N GLY A 77 4.33 5.73 -1.28
CA GLY A 77 4.70 6.66 -0.21
C GLY A 77 4.81 8.11 -0.68
N ILE A 78 5.40 8.35 -1.86
CA ILE A 78 5.49 9.71 -2.43
C ILE A 78 4.09 10.22 -2.80
N ALA A 79 3.21 9.38 -3.35
CA ALA A 79 1.82 9.72 -3.62
C ALA A 79 1.04 10.07 -2.33
N LEU A 80 1.34 9.39 -1.22
CA LEU A 80 0.80 9.77 0.10
C LEU A 80 1.25 11.17 0.51
N GLY A 81 2.49 11.56 0.21
CA GLY A 81 2.97 12.93 0.40
C GLY A 81 2.13 13.94 -0.38
N ALA A 82 1.80 13.66 -1.65
CA ALA A 82 0.92 14.49 -2.46
C ALA A 82 -0.48 14.60 -1.83
N ASN A 83 -1.06 13.49 -1.36
CA ASN A 83 -2.33 13.50 -0.63
C ASN A 83 -2.30 14.48 0.55
N VAL A 84 -1.28 14.43 1.40
CA VAL A 84 -1.16 15.28 2.58
C VAL A 84 -1.04 16.77 2.20
N VAL A 85 -0.20 17.09 1.21
CA VAL A 85 0.00 18.48 0.76
C VAL A 85 -1.30 19.06 0.19
N ILE A 86 -2.00 18.30 -0.66
CA ILE A 86 -3.27 18.72 -1.25
C ILE A 86 -4.36 18.83 -0.18
N ALA A 87 -4.48 17.85 0.73
CA ALA A 87 -5.44 17.88 1.83
C ALA A 87 -5.24 19.12 2.73
N ASN A 88 -3.99 19.46 3.05
CA ASN A 88 -3.65 20.68 3.79
C ASN A 88 -4.09 21.96 3.06
N ALA A 89 -3.83 22.04 1.75
CA ALA A 89 -4.23 23.19 0.95
C ALA A 89 -5.76 23.31 0.85
N ILE A 90 -6.48 22.19 0.76
CA ILE A 90 -7.94 22.13 0.78
C ILE A 90 -8.47 22.66 2.13
N GLY A 91 -7.86 22.23 3.23
CA GLY A 91 -8.23 22.70 4.56
C GLY A 91 -8.09 24.22 4.71
N ARG A 92 -7.03 24.80 4.15
CA ARG A 92 -6.79 26.26 4.12
C ARG A 92 -7.71 26.99 3.12
N LYS A 93 -8.45 26.29 2.29
CA LYS A 93 -9.24 26.85 1.18
C LYS A 93 -8.39 27.66 0.18
N ASP A 94 -7.11 27.33 0.06
CA ASP A 94 -6.15 27.99 -0.82
C ASP A 94 -6.19 27.34 -2.21
N MET A 95 -7.03 27.87 -3.08
CA MET A 95 -7.26 27.34 -4.43
C MET A 95 -5.99 27.35 -5.29
N GLN A 96 -5.11 28.34 -5.11
CA GLN A 96 -3.86 28.43 -5.87
C GLN A 96 -2.89 27.32 -5.46
N SER A 97 -2.71 27.09 -4.14
CA SER A 97 -1.89 25.99 -3.63
C SER A 97 -2.46 24.63 -4.01
N ILE A 98 -3.80 24.46 -4.03
CA ILE A 98 -4.42 23.19 -4.46
C ILE A 98 -4.06 22.93 -5.92
N LYS A 99 -4.27 23.87 -6.82
CA LYS A 99 -3.95 23.72 -8.24
C LYS A 99 -2.48 23.40 -8.45
N LYS A 100 -1.57 24.17 -7.86
CA LYS A 100 -0.13 23.94 -7.95
C LYS A 100 0.28 22.54 -7.45
N ALA A 101 -0.25 22.11 -6.30
CA ALA A 101 0.08 20.80 -5.75
C ALA A 101 -0.46 19.64 -6.60
N VAL A 102 -1.69 19.75 -7.13
CA VAL A 102 -2.28 18.73 -8.01
C VAL A 102 -1.47 18.58 -9.30
N HIS A 103 -1.22 19.69 -10.01
CA HIS A 103 -0.48 19.64 -11.28
C HIS A 103 0.96 19.17 -11.08
N THR A 104 1.64 19.65 -10.02
CA THR A 104 2.99 19.17 -9.65
C THR A 104 2.98 17.66 -9.38
N ALA A 105 2.00 17.16 -8.63
CA ALA A 105 1.90 15.73 -8.29
C ALA A 105 1.77 14.85 -9.55
N LEU A 106 0.89 15.23 -10.49
CA LEU A 106 0.68 14.47 -11.72
C LEU A 106 1.90 14.50 -12.65
N ILE A 107 2.53 15.66 -12.81
CA ILE A 107 3.75 15.78 -13.62
C ILE A 107 4.88 14.95 -13.01
N VAL A 108 5.06 15.01 -11.70
CA VAL A 108 6.08 14.22 -10.98
C VAL A 108 5.82 12.73 -11.13
N ALA A 109 4.57 12.27 -11.08
CA ALA A 109 4.21 10.88 -11.32
C ALA A 109 4.70 10.39 -12.68
N VAL A 110 4.40 11.13 -13.75
CA VAL A 110 4.82 10.76 -15.11
C VAL A 110 6.34 10.83 -15.26
N LEU A 111 6.96 11.94 -14.86
CA LEU A 111 8.41 12.11 -14.99
C LEU A 111 9.20 11.08 -14.19
N SER A 112 8.80 10.83 -12.94
CA SER A 112 9.46 9.81 -12.13
C SER A 112 9.24 8.41 -12.70
N GLY A 113 8.06 8.11 -13.23
CA GLY A 113 7.78 6.87 -13.94
C GLY A 113 8.72 6.68 -15.14
N ILE A 114 8.88 7.71 -15.97
CA ILE A 114 9.82 7.68 -17.13
C ILE A 114 11.26 7.47 -16.65
N VAL A 115 11.70 8.23 -15.63
CA VAL A 115 13.07 8.11 -15.10
C VAL A 115 13.33 6.70 -14.57
N VAL A 116 12.40 6.15 -13.78
CA VAL A 116 12.54 4.79 -13.23
C VAL A 116 12.48 3.73 -14.33
N THR A 117 11.66 3.94 -15.36
CA THR A 117 11.64 3.06 -16.54
C THR A 117 13.01 3.05 -17.23
N VAL A 118 13.57 4.21 -17.53
CA VAL A 118 14.88 4.28 -18.24
C VAL A 118 15.99 3.64 -17.40
N ILE A 119 16.07 3.98 -16.11
CA ILE A 119 17.09 3.40 -15.21
C ILE A 119 16.85 1.90 -15.06
N GLY A 120 15.60 1.49 -14.89
CA GLY A 120 15.21 0.09 -14.74
C GLY A 120 15.54 -0.75 -15.95
N GLU A 121 15.24 -0.27 -17.18
CA GLU A 121 15.57 -0.96 -18.42
C GLU A 121 17.08 -1.16 -18.58
N LEU A 122 17.88 -0.15 -18.26
CA LEU A 122 19.33 -0.24 -18.32
C LEU A 122 19.91 -1.19 -17.28
N ALA A 123 19.27 -1.29 -16.12
CA ALA A 123 19.72 -2.09 -14.98
C ALA A 123 19.09 -3.50 -14.93
N ALA A 124 17.97 -3.76 -15.63
CA ALA A 124 17.14 -4.95 -15.49
C ALA A 124 17.95 -6.26 -15.53
N GLY A 125 18.78 -6.47 -16.53
CA GLY A 125 19.57 -7.69 -16.65
C GLY A 125 20.58 -7.87 -15.50
N LYS A 126 21.24 -6.78 -15.04
CA LYS A 126 22.16 -6.84 -13.90
C LYS A 126 21.45 -7.13 -12.59
N VAL A 127 20.30 -6.51 -12.39
CA VAL A 127 19.48 -6.70 -11.16
C VAL A 127 18.97 -8.13 -11.09
N MET A 128 18.46 -8.69 -12.19
CA MET A 128 18.01 -10.09 -12.24
C MET A 128 19.17 -11.07 -11.99
N GLY A 129 20.36 -10.79 -12.50
CA GLY A 129 21.57 -11.57 -12.20
C GLY A 129 21.96 -11.50 -10.71
N LEU A 130 21.86 -10.32 -10.08
CA LEU A 130 22.11 -10.16 -8.63
C LEU A 130 21.07 -10.88 -7.76
N LEU A 131 19.86 -11.06 -8.26
CA LEU A 131 18.82 -11.83 -7.58
C LEU A 131 19.00 -13.35 -7.73
N HIS A 132 20.04 -13.79 -8.43
CA HIS A 132 20.36 -15.22 -8.68
C HIS A 132 19.15 -15.98 -9.25
N VAL A 133 18.45 -15.36 -10.19
CA VAL A 133 17.36 -16.04 -10.90
C VAL A 133 17.93 -17.19 -11.70
N PRO A 134 17.36 -18.42 -11.62
CA PRO A 134 17.84 -19.57 -12.39
C PRO A 134 17.87 -19.32 -13.90
N ASP A 135 18.84 -19.91 -14.59
CA ASP A 135 19.09 -19.66 -16.02
C ASP A 135 17.89 -20.02 -16.92
N ASP A 136 17.11 -21.02 -16.53
CA ASP A 136 15.88 -21.46 -17.22
C ASP A 136 14.72 -20.47 -17.04
N VAL A 137 14.68 -19.76 -15.93
CA VAL A 137 13.64 -18.76 -15.61
C VAL A 137 14.02 -17.34 -16.08
N PHE A 138 15.33 -17.08 -16.18
CA PHE A 138 15.89 -15.74 -16.43
C PHE A 138 15.31 -15.02 -17.66
N PRO A 139 15.19 -15.66 -18.84
CA PRO A 139 14.67 -14.97 -20.04
C PRO A 139 13.23 -14.47 -19.86
N GLU A 140 12.34 -15.31 -19.31
CA GLU A 140 10.95 -14.95 -19.07
C GLU A 140 10.81 -13.91 -17.96
N ALA A 141 11.58 -14.05 -16.87
CA ALA A 141 11.58 -13.09 -15.78
C ALA A 141 12.07 -11.72 -16.22
N LEU A 142 13.12 -11.65 -17.05
CA LEU A 142 13.63 -10.40 -17.62
C LEU A 142 12.61 -9.75 -18.58
N LEU A 143 11.96 -10.55 -19.42
CA LEU A 143 10.94 -10.06 -20.33
C LEU A 143 9.73 -9.48 -19.58
N TYR A 144 9.24 -10.20 -18.55
CA TYR A 144 8.19 -9.70 -17.66
C TYR A 144 8.56 -8.38 -17.02
N LEU A 145 9.77 -8.29 -16.43
CA LEU A 145 10.25 -7.09 -15.78
C LEU A 145 10.28 -5.89 -16.74
N ARG A 146 10.85 -6.06 -17.94
CA ARG A 146 10.93 -4.98 -18.92
C ARG A 146 9.57 -4.46 -19.33
N ILE A 147 8.62 -5.34 -19.65
CA ILE A 147 7.26 -4.92 -20.00
C ILE A 147 6.62 -4.17 -18.84
N TYR A 148 6.80 -4.64 -17.60
CA TYR A 148 6.27 -3.99 -16.42
C TYR A 148 6.90 -2.61 -16.19
N LEU A 149 8.23 -2.47 -16.37
CA LEU A 149 8.95 -1.20 -16.27
C LEU A 149 8.43 -0.17 -17.27
N LEU A 150 8.15 -0.56 -18.51
CA LEU A 150 7.51 0.32 -19.50
C LEU A 150 6.14 0.83 -19.07
N GLY A 151 5.44 0.10 -18.22
CA GLY A 151 4.16 0.48 -17.64
C GLY A 151 4.24 1.43 -16.44
N LEU A 152 5.42 1.63 -15.84
CA LEU A 152 5.55 2.43 -14.61
C LEU A 152 5.00 3.86 -14.71
N PRO A 153 5.16 4.60 -15.83
CA PRO A 153 4.59 5.94 -15.93
C PRO A 153 3.09 5.99 -15.70
N VAL A 154 2.34 5.03 -16.25
CA VAL A 154 0.87 4.96 -16.07
C VAL A 154 0.49 4.40 -14.70
N ILE A 155 1.26 3.46 -14.16
CA ILE A 155 1.04 2.89 -12.82
C ILE A 155 1.27 3.96 -11.74
N PHE A 156 2.33 4.76 -11.86
CA PHE A 156 2.59 5.86 -10.94
C PHE A 156 1.51 6.93 -11.07
N LEU A 157 1.12 7.27 -12.31
CA LEU A 157 0.07 8.25 -12.56
C LEU A 157 -1.24 7.84 -11.87
N TYR A 158 -1.68 6.59 -12.01
CA TYR A 158 -2.85 6.05 -11.28
C TYR A 158 -2.74 6.26 -9.76
N ASN A 159 -1.59 5.93 -9.15
CA ASN A 159 -1.41 6.07 -7.71
C ASN A 159 -1.49 7.52 -7.22
N PHE A 160 -0.93 8.45 -8.00
CA PHE A 160 -0.99 9.88 -7.67
C PHE A 160 -2.38 10.46 -7.91
N GLU A 161 -3.08 10.06 -8.97
CA GLU A 161 -4.48 10.43 -9.22
C GLU A 161 -5.39 9.92 -8.10
N ALA A 162 -5.23 8.67 -7.68
CA ALA A 162 -5.94 8.11 -6.54
C ALA A 162 -5.66 8.91 -5.25
N ALA A 163 -4.42 9.35 -5.03
CA ALA A 163 -4.06 10.22 -3.90
C ALA A 163 -4.74 11.60 -3.98
N VAL A 164 -4.87 12.18 -5.17
CA VAL A 164 -5.64 13.43 -5.39
C VAL A 164 -7.10 13.23 -5.02
N PHE A 165 -7.75 12.16 -5.48
CA PHE A 165 -9.13 11.86 -5.11
C PHE A 165 -9.31 11.60 -3.61
N ARG A 166 -8.38 10.87 -2.97
CA ARG A 166 -8.40 10.66 -1.52
C ARG A 166 -8.29 12.00 -0.77
N SER A 167 -7.48 12.95 -1.24
CA SER A 167 -7.30 14.25 -0.59
C SER A 167 -8.58 15.07 -0.49
N ILE A 168 -9.52 14.89 -1.41
CA ILE A 168 -10.85 15.54 -1.40
C ILE A 168 -11.94 14.69 -0.72
N GLY A 169 -11.59 13.53 -0.19
CA GLY A 169 -12.53 12.61 0.45
C GLY A 169 -13.34 11.72 -0.51
N ASP A 170 -12.87 11.56 -1.74
CA ASP A 170 -13.55 10.74 -2.73
C ASP A 170 -12.76 9.45 -2.97
N THR A 171 -13.00 8.43 -2.14
CA THR A 171 -12.33 7.14 -2.23
C THR A 171 -13.07 6.13 -3.13
N LYS A 172 -14.30 6.45 -3.53
CA LYS A 172 -15.11 5.57 -4.38
C LYS A 172 -14.69 5.61 -5.84
N ILE A 173 -14.27 6.79 -6.34
CA ILE A 173 -13.84 6.93 -7.74
C ILE A 173 -12.60 6.06 -8.05
N PRO A 174 -11.50 6.08 -7.26
CA PRO A 174 -10.39 5.15 -7.46
C PRO A 174 -10.80 3.67 -7.39
N LEU A 175 -11.67 3.31 -6.44
CA LEU A 175 -12.19 1.95 -6.33
C LEU A 175 -12.96 1.52 -7.58
N GLN A 176 -13.84 2.38 -8.11
CA GLN A 176 -14.59 2.09 -9.34
C GLN A 176 -13.68 1.94 -10.56
N ALA A 177 -12.68 2.82 -10.69
CA ALA A 177 -11.70 2.72 -11.76
C ALA A 177 -10.92 1.39 -11.70
N LEU A 178 -10.51 0.99 -10.49
CA LEU A 178 -9.82 -0.28 -10.27
C LEU A 178 -10.72 -1.49 -10.55
N LEU A 179 -11.99 -1.46 -10.15
CA LEU A 179 -12.93 -2.56 -10.46
C LEU A 179 -13.07 -2.77 -11.97
N ILE A 180 -13.25 -1.68 -12.73
CA ILE A 180 -13.38 -1.75 -14.19
C ILE A 180 -12.10 -2.30 -14.81
N SER A 181 -10.96 -1.75 -14.42
CA SER A 181 -9.68 -2.16 -14.98
C SER A 181 -9.24 -3.54 -14.52
N GLY A 182 -9.59 -3.96 -13.30
CA GLY A 182 -9.27 -5.29 -12.81
C GLY A 182 -10.06 -6.39 -13.52
N VAL A 183 -11.35 -6.16 -13.79
CA VAL A 183 -12.14 -7.07 -14.65
C VAL A 183 -11.53 -7.13 -16.05
N LEU A 184 -11.15 -5.98 -16.61
CA LEU A 184 -10.46 -5.92 -17.91
C LEU A 184 -9.12 -6.66 -17.87
N ASN A 185 -8.34 -6.53 -16.80
CA ASN A 185 -7.08 -7.26 -16.61
C ASN A 185 -7.29 -8.77 -16.70
N VAL A 186 -8.27 -9.33 -15.98
CA VAL A 186 -8.58 -10.77 -16.02
C VAL A 186 -8.98 -11.21 -17.43
N ILE A 187 -9.83 -10.43 -18.12
CA ILE A 187 -10.26 -10.73 -19.50
C ILE A 187 -9.05 -10.70 -20.44
N LEU A 188 -8.20 -9.69 -20.35
CA LEU A 188 -6.99 -9.56 -21.19
C LEU A 188 -5.98 -10.66 -20.90
N ASN A 189 -5.78 -11.03 -19.63
CA ASN A 189 -4.93 -12.16 -19.27
C ASN A 189 -5.38 -13.46 -19.94
N LEU A 190 -6.68 -13.78 -19.83
CA LEU A 190 -7.24 -14.97 -20.47
C LEU A 190 -7.11 -14.89 -21.99
N PHE A 191 -7.36 -13.73 -22.58
CA PHE A 191 -7.22 -13.52 -24.02
C PHE A 191 -5.77 -13.71 -24.49
N PHE A 192 -4.81 -13.05 -23.86
CA PHE A 192 -3.40 -13.15 -24.25
C PHE A 192 -2.82 -14.54 -24.00
N VAL A 193 -3.16 -15.18 -22.88
CA VAL A 193 -2.61 -16.50 -22.54
C VAL A 193 -3.29 -17.62 -23.31
N ILE A 194 -4.63 -17.63 -23.41
CA ILE A 194 -5.36 -18.75 -24.03
C ILE A 194 -5.47 -18.57 -25.54
N VAL A 195 -5.83 -17.37 -26.04
CA VAL A 195 -6.12 -17.15 -27.47
C VAL A 195 -4.85 -16.83 -28.26
N LEU A 196 -3.98 -15.98 -27.71
CA LEU A 196 -2.74 -15.58 -28.39
C LEU A 196 -1.54 -16.46 -28.00
N HIS A 197 -1.74 -17.44 -27.11
CA HIS A 197 -0.70 -18.37 -26.66
C HIS A 197 0.55 -17.69 -26.09
N MET A 198 0.36 -16.51 -25.49
CA MET A 198 1.43 -15.79 -24.79
C MET A 198 1.64 -16.39 -23.39
N THR A 199 2.82 -16.17 -22.81
CA THR A 199 3.17 -16.60 -21.45
C THR A 199 3.16 -15.41 -20.50
N VAL A 200 4.25 -15.17 -19.79
CA VAL A 200 4.42 -14.04 -18.84
C VAL A 200 4.29 -12.67 -19.50
N ASN A 201 4.69 -12.55 -20.76
CA ASN A 201 4.58 -11.31 -21.53
C ASN A 201 3.12 -10.88 -21.71
N GLY A 202 2.21 -11.83 -21.95
CA GLY A 202 0.78 -11.55 -22.07
C GLY A 202 0.21 -10.94 -20.78
N VAL A 203 0.55 -11.53 -19.64
CA VAL A 203 0.10 -11.06 -18.32
C VAL A 203 0.70 -9.69 -17.98
N ALA A 204 1.99 -9.48 -18.26
CA ALA A 204 2.61 -8.17 -18.05
C ALA A 204 1.94 -7.07 -18.91
N ILE A 205 1.66 -7.34 -20.19
CA ILE A 205 0.96 -6.41 -21.08
C ILE A 205 -0.46 -6.12 -20.57
N ALA A 206 -1.21 -7.16 -20.18
CA ALA A 206 -2.55 -7.00 -19.63
C ALA A 206 -2.57 -6.11 -18.38
N THR A 207 -1.61 -6.31 -17.48
CA THR A 207 -1.47 -5.51 -16.25
C THR A 207 -1.14 -4.05 -16.58
N VAL A 208 -0.26 -3.77 -17.53
CA VAL A 208 0.06 -2.41 -17.98
C VAL A 208 -1.15 -1.74 -18.62
N ILE A 209 -1.86 -2.43 -19.51
CA ILE A 209 -3.08 -1.90 -20.16
C ILE A 209 -4.16 -1.61 -19.11
N ALA A 210 -4.41 -2.53 -18.18
CA ALA A 210 -5.40 -2.35 -17.12
C ALA A 210 -5.09 -1.12 -16.25
N ASN A 211 -3.84 -0.96 -15.81
CA ASN A 211 -3.41 0.23 -15.06
C ASN A 211 -3.54 1.51 -15.91
N GLY A 212 -3.22 1.44 -17.20
CA GLY A 212 -3.43 2.53 -18.13
C GLY A 212 -4.90 2.95 -18.22
N VAL A 213 -5.81 2.00 -18.30
CA VAL A 213 -7.27 2.27 -18.31
C VAL A 213 -7.73 2.87 -17.00
N SER A 214 -7.26 2.36 -15.84
CA SER A 214 -7.56 2.99 -14.53
C SER A 214 -7.12 4.45 -14.50
N SER A 215 -5.90 4.73 -14.91
CA SER A 215 -5.36 6.09 -14.94
C SER A 215 -6.14 6.97 -15.91
N LEU A 216 -6.45 6.49 -17.12
CA LEU A 216 -7.27 7.26 -18.07
C LEU A 216 -8.66 7.60 -17.52
N ILE A 217 -9.31 6.68 -16.81
CA ILE A 217 -10.60 6.94 -16.15
C ILE A 217 -10.45 8.05 -15.10
N LEU A 218 -9.40 7.97 -14.24
CA LEU A 218 -9.17 8.97 -13.20
C LEU A 218 -8.80 10.33 -13.81
N LEU A 219 -7.93 10.35 -14.81
CA LEU A 219 -7.53 11.56 -15.51
C LEU A 219 -8.74 12.24 -16.19
N TRP A 220 -9.56 11.45 -16.89
CA TRP A 220 -10.78 11.96 -17.49
C TRP A 220 -11.70 12.62 -16.46
N LYS A 221 -11.86 11.97 -15.29
CA LYS A 221 -12.63 12.54 -14.17
C LYS A 221 -12.01 13.84 -13.63
N LEU A 222 -10.68 13.92 -13.52
CA LEU A 222 -9.98 15.13 -13.07
C LEU A 222 -10.10 16.30 -14.06
N LEU A 223 -10.12 16.00 -15.35
CA LEU A 223 -10.29 17.02 -16.41
C LEU A 223 -11.72 17.60 -16.44
N HIS A 224 -12.74 16.77 -16.14
CA HIS A 224 -14.16 17.13 -16.27
C HIS A 224 -14.86 17.39 -14.92
N THR A 225 -14.11 17.46 -13.83
CA THR A 225 -14.71 17.76 -12.51
C THR A 225 -14.85 19.27 -12.28
N ASP A 226 -15.92 19.67 -11.58
CA ASP A 226 -16.09 21.05 -11.09
C ASP A 226 -15.45 21.28 -9.71
N LYS A 227 -14.76 20.23 -9.18
CA LYS A 227 -14.10 20.29 -7.87
C LYS A 227 -12.80 21.10 -7.92
N CYS A 228 -12.32 21.52 -6.75
CA CYS A 228 -11.09 22.31 -6.59
C CYS A 228 -9.81 21.65 -7.15
N VAL A 229 -9.86 20.34 -7.42
CA VAL A 229 -8.74 19.54 -7.96
C VAL A 229 -8.78 19.39 -9.48
N ARG A 230 -9.63 20.15 -10.17
CA ARG A 230 -9.72 20.11 -11.63
C ARG A 230 -8.35 20.34 -12.27
N VAL A 231 -7.99 19.48 -13.20
CA VAL A 231 -6.78 19.60 -14.00
C VAL A 231 -7.09 20.42 -15.25
N SER A 232 -6.23 21.40 -15.54
CA SER A 232 -6.31 22.21 -16.76
C SER A 232 -4.94 22.23 -17.44
N ARG A 233 -4.93 22.14 -18.76
CA ARG A 233 -3.70 22.21 -19.55
C ARG A 233 -2.97 23.55 -19.40
N SER A 234 -3.71 24.64 -19.18
CA SER A 234 -3.17 25.99 -18.97
C SER A 234 -2.44 26.14 -17.62
N ASP A 235 -2.78 25.32 -16.64
CA ASP A 235 -2.26 25.41 -15.28
C ASP A 235 -1.13 24.40 -15.01
N LEU A 236 -0.69 23.63 -16.04
CA LEU A 236 0.37 22.65 -15.91
C LEU A 236 1.69 23.34 -15.55
N CYS A 237 2.13 23.15 -14.31
CA CYS A 237 3.38 23.70 -13.82
C CYS A 237 3.97 22.80 -12.71
N ILE A 238 5.28 22.83 -12.55
CA ILE A 238 5.97 22.26 -11.40
C ILE A 238 6.25 23.38 -10.42
N ASP A 239 5.50 23.40 -9.32
CA ASP A 239 5.74 24.33 -8.23
C ASP A 239 6.78 23.76 -7.28
N ARG A 240 7.95 24.40 -7.18
CA ARG A 240 9.09 23.95 -6.36
C ARG A 240 8.69 23.74 -4.90
N GLN A 241 7.84 24.59 -4.34
CA GLN A 241 7.44 24.50 -2.94
C GLN A 241 6.55 23.28 -2.70
N SER A 242 5.59 23.02 -3.59
CA SER A 242 4.74 21.84 -3.57
C SER A 242 5.56 20.58 -3.76
N LEU A 243 6.49 20.55 -4.72
CA LEU A 243 7.38 19.43 -4.96
C LEU A 243 8.21 19.07 -3.72
N LEU A 244 8.89 20.05 -3.13
CA LEU A 244 9.70 19.83 -1.94
C LEU A 244 8.87 19.28 -0.78
N ARG A 245 7.67 19.79 -0.55
CA ARG A 245 6.77 19.30 0.50
C ARG A 245 6.29 17.87 0.22
N ILE A 246 5.92 17.57 -1.04
CA ILE A 246 5.52 16.22 -1.44
C ILE A 246 6.64 15.22 -1.16
N VAL A 247 7.87 15.55 -1.55
CA VAL A 247 9.05 14.71 -1.33
C VAL A 247 9.39 14.60 0.16
N GLN A 248 9.40 15.71 0.90
CA GLN A 248 9.70 15.70 2.34
C GLN A 248 8.73 14.85 3.17
N ILE A 249 7.47 14.76 2.76
CA ILE A 249 6.47 13.94 3.44
C ILE A 249 6.47 12.52 2.87
N GLY A 250 6.50 12.39 1.55
CA GLY A 250 6.29 11.13 0.86
C GLY A 250 7.52 10.23 0.82
N LEU A 251 8.72 10.78 0.60
CA LEU A 251 9.92 9.97 0.51
C LEU A 251 10.23 9.18 1.81
N PRO A 252 10.16 9.78 3.01
CA PRO A 252 10.33 9.00 4.24
C PRO A 252 9.27 7.89 4.39
N ALA A 253 8.00 8.16 4.03
CA ALA A 253 6.95 7.14 4.07
C ALA A 253 7.20 6.00 3.07
N GLY A 254 7.68 6.32 1.88
CA GLY A 254 8.05 5.34 0.86
C GLY A 254 9.26 4.49 1.28
N ILE A 255 10.30 5.11 1.82
CA ILE A 255 11.47 4.40 2.36
C ILE A 255 11.04 3.47 3.51
N GLN A 256 10.18 3.93 4.41
CA GLN A 256 9.63 3.11 5.49
C GLN A 256 8.97 1.84 4.93
N SER A 257 8.11 1.97 3.91
CA SER A 257 7.43 0.83 3.29
C SER A 257 8.40 -0.12 2.57
N ALA A 258 9.41 0.43 1.89
CA ALA A 258 10.45 -0.36 1.22
C ALA A 258 11.30 -1.16 2.22
N VAL A 259 11.74 -0.53 3.31
CA VAL A 259 12.52 -1.19 4.37
C VAL A 259 11.69 -2.24 5.10
N PHE A 260 10.40 -2.00 5.30
CA PHE A 260 9.48 -3.00 5.84
C PHE A 260 9.38 -4.25 4.96
N ALA A 261 9.31 -4.07 3.63
CA ALA A 261 9.34 -5.18 2.69
C ALA A 261 10.66 -5.97 2.76
N MET A 262 11.80 -5.28 2.90
CA MET A 262 13.10 -5.94 3.12
C MET A 262 13.15 -6.74 4.42
N ALA A 263 12.59 -6.22 5.51
CA ALA A 263 12.52 -6.96 6.78
C ALA A 263 11.70 -8.25 6.65
N ASN A 264 10.63 -8.23 5.88
CA ASN A 264 9.84 -9.44 5.60
C ASN A 264 10.64 -10.47 4.77
N ILE A 265 11.50 -10.03 3.83
CA ILE A 265 12.39 -10.93 3.07
C ILE A 265 13.37 -11.64 4.02
N VAL A 266 13.96 -10.94 4.98
CA VAL A 266 14.89 -11.54 5.97
C VAL A 266 14.16 -12.57 6.85
N ILE A 267 12.94 -12.28 7.30
CA ILE A 267 12.12 -13.25 8.03
C ILE A 267 11.79 -14.45 7.15
N GLN A 268 11.41 -14.22 5.89
CA GLN A 268 11.12 -15.31 4.96
C GLN A 268 12.33 -16.21 4.72
N SER A 269 13.54 -15.65 4.65
CA SER A 269 14.78 -16.44 4.56
C SER A 269 14.97 -17.35 5.77
N ALA A 270 14.67 -16.86 6.98
CA ALA A 270 14.70 -17.69 8.18
C ALA A 270 13.60 -18.78 8.18
N ILE A 271 12.40 -18.47 7.69
CA ILE A 271 11.32 -19.45 7.51
C ILE A 271 11.75 -20.53 6.52
N ASN A 272 12.41 -20.15 5.42
CA ASN A 272 12.86 -21.08 4.39
C ASN A 272 13.88 -22.12 4.93
N SER A 273 14.66 -21.77 5.95
CA SER A 273 15.59 -22.70 6.57
C SER A 273 14.92 -23.81 7.41
N LEU A 274 13.62 -23.67 7.72
CA LEU A 274 12.87 -24.63 8.53
C LEU A 274 12.17 -25.75 7.72
N GLY A 275 12.31 -25.73 6.40
CA GLY A 275 11.78 -26.77 5.52
C GLY A 275 10.48 -26.42 4.81
N THR A 276 10.13 -27.27 3.83
CA THR A 276 9.06 -27.02 2.87
C THR A 276 7.65 -26.91 3.48
N THR A 277 7.37 -27.71 4.50
CA THR A 277 6.08 -27.68 5.23
C THR A 277 5.85 -26.30 5.89
N VAL A 278 6.89 -25.75 6.54
CA VAL A 278 6.84 -24.44 7.20
C VAL A 278 6.73 -23.30 6.16
N ILE A 279 7.42 -23.44 5.04
CA ILE A 279 7.32 -22.48 3.92
C ILE A 279 5.88 -22.42 3.37
N ALA A 280 5.30 -23.60 3.08
CA ALA A 280 3.93 -23.69 2.56
C ALA A 280 2.92 -23.10 3.55
N ALA A 281 3.03 -23.46 4.84
CA ALA A 281 2.18 -22.95 5.91
C ALA A 281 2.27 -21.43 6.06
N SER A 282 3.51 -20.90 6.06
CA SER A 282 3.76 -19.47 6.18
C SER A 282 3.24 -18.67 4.99
N SER A 283 3.39 -19.19 3.78
CA SER A 283 2.89 -18.54 2.57
C SER A 283 1.37 -18.49 2.53
N ALA A 284 0.69 -19.59 2.88
CA ALA A 284 -0.76 -19.64 2.96
C ALA A 284 -1.30 -18.64 4.01
N ALA A 285 -0.70 -18.64 5.21
CA ALA A 285 -1.10 -17.74 6.30
C ALA A 285 -0.85 -16.27 5.96
N PHE A 286 0.26 -15.94 5.28
CA PHE A 286 0.58 -14.57 4.86
C PHE A 286 -0.48 -13.97 3.93
N ASN A 287 -1.05 -14.76 3.02
CA ASN A 287 -2.13 -14.31 2.14
C ASN A 287 -3.40 -13.91 2.93
N LEU A 288 -3.68 -14.56 4.04
CA LEU A 288 -4.79 -14.21 4.93
C LEU A 288 -4.46 -13.02 5.84
N GLU A 289 -3.23 -12.97 6.34
CA GLU A 289 -2.72 -11.90 7.19
C GLU A 289 -2.76 -10.53 6.49
N ILE A 290 -2.38 -10.48 5.21
CA ILE A 290 -2.32 -9.23 4.46
C ILE A 290 -3.71 -8.60 4.24
N LEU A 291 -4.79 -9.41 4.18
CA LEU A 291 -6.15 -8.89 4.07
C LEU A 291 -6.54 -8.07 5.32
N ALA A 292 -6.24 -8.60 6.52
CA ALA A 292 -6.46 -7.87 7.77
C ALA A 292 -5.60 -6.60 7.85
N TYR A 293 -4.36 -6.66 7.36
CA TYR A 293 -3.46 -5.51 7.30
C TYR A 293 -4.03 -4.38 6.41
N TYR A 294 -4.64 -4.69 5.29
CA TYR A 294 -5.24 -3.66 4.42
C TYR A 294 -6.41 -2.94 5.08
N VAL A 295 -7.21 -3.63 5.89
CA VAL A 295 -8.26 -3.00 6.69
C VAL A 295 -7.64 -2.01 7.67
N LEU A 296 -6.67 -2.43 8.47
CA LEU A 296 -5.95 -1.61 9.43
C LEU A 296 -5.27 -0.40 8.76
N ASN A 297 -4.53 -0.60 7.69
CA ASN A 297 -3.83 0.46 6.98
C ASN A 297 -4.77 1.51 6.39
N SER A 298 -5.99 1.12 6.01
CA SER A 298 -6.97 2.05 5.46
C SER A 298 -7.41 3.13 6.48
N PHE A 299 -7.51 2.78 7.76
CA PHE A 299 -7.79 3.76 8.82
C PHE A 299 -6.61 4.69 9.11
N SER A 300 -5.37 4.20 8.97
CA SER A 300 -4.17 5.05 9.00
C SER A 300 -4.19 6.09 7.87
N GLN A 301 -4.57 5.70 6.65
CA GLN A 301 -4.73 6.62 5.51
C GLN A 301 -5.89 7.59 5.72
N ALA A 302 -7.01 7.14 6.29
CA ALA A 302 -8.12 8.01 6.67
C ALA A 302 -7.67 9.04 7.70
N CYS A 303 -6.98 8.61 8.77
CA CYS A 303 -6.43 9.50 9.79
C CYS A 303 -5.52 10.56 9.16
N THR A 304 -4.58 10.15 8.29
CA THR A 304 -3.67 11.05 7.58
C THR A 304 -4.41 12.15 6.80
N THR A 305 -5.42 11.76 6.03
CA THR A 305 -6.14 12.69 5.14
C THR A 305 -7.06 13.63 5.93
N PHE A 306 -7.83 13.09 6.89
CA PHE A 306 -8.70 13.90 7.75
C PHE A 306 -7.92 14.88 8.63
N VAL A 307 -6.81 14.43 9.21
CA VAL A 307 -5.92 15.30 9.97
C VAL A 307 -5.31 16.36 9.05
N GLY A 308 -4.87 15.99 7.85
CA GLY A 308 -4.32 16.92 6.87
C GLY A 308 -5.29 18.08 6.56
N GLN A 309 -6.55 17.78 6.25
CA GLN A 309 -7.54 18.85 5.99
C GLN A 309 -7.85 19.68 7.24
N ASN A 310 -8.05 19.04 8.39
CA ASN A 310 -8.37 19.76 9.64
C ASN A 310 -7.19 20.60 10.15
N TYR A 311 -5.96 20.14 9.95
CA TYR A 311 -4.75 20.92 10.21
C TYR A 311 -4.67 22.15 9.31
N GLY A 312 -4.90 21.98 8.02
CA GLY A 312 -4.97 23.11 7.10
C GLY A 312 -6.03 24.15 7.47
N ALA A 313 -7.17 23.70 7.98
CA ALA A 313 -8.25 24.57 8.46
C ALA A 313 -8.02 25.16 9.86
N GLY A 314 -6.90 24.86 10.53
CA GLY A 314 -6.63 25.32 11.90
C GLY A 314 -7.44 24.60 12.99
N ASN A 315 -8.18 23.54 12.66
CA ASN A 315 -9.09 22.87 13.59
C ASN A 315 -8.40 21.77 14.42
N MET A 316 -7.52 22.18 15.34
CA MET A 316 -6.69 21.28 16.14
C MET A 316 -7.49 20.35 17.07
N ARG A 317 -8.64 20.84 17.60
CA ARG A 317 -9.53 20.00 18.43
C ARG A 317 -10.10 18.83 17.62
N ARG A 318 -10.45 19.08 16.35
CA ARG A 318 -10.98 18.07 15.48
C ARG A 318 -9.90 17.06 15.05
N CYS A 319 -8.64 17.49 14.85
CA CYS A 319 -7.52 16.58 14.62
C CYS A 319 -7.38 15.55 15.76
N ARG A 320 -7.50 15.97 17.02
CA ARG A 320 -7.45 15.04 18.18
C ARG A 320 -8.63 14.06 18.18
N LYS A 321 -9.83 14.54 17.84
CA LYS A 321 -11.02 13.66 17.71
C LYS A 321 -10.83 12.63 16.61
N VAL A 322 -10.25 13.01 15.48
CA VAL A 322 -9.93 12.08 14.37
C VAL A 322 -9.02 10.96 14.84
N LEU A 323 -7.93 11.28 15.58
CA LEU A 323 -7.04 10.25 16.12
C LEU A 323 -7.79 9.26 17.02
N GLY A 324 -8.56 9.75 17.99
CA GLY A 324 -9.29 8.88 18.93
C GLY A 324 -10.34 8.00 18.25
N LEU A 325 -11.07 8.58 17.28
CA LEU A 325 -12.08 7.81 16.53
C LEU A 325 -11.45 6.82 15.54
N CYS A 326 -10.38 7.20 14.84
CA CYS A 326 -9.67 6.25 13.98
C CYS A 326 -9.15 5.05 14.77
N LEU A 327 -8.60 5.26 15.98
CA LEU A 327 -8.16 4.15 16.83
C LEU A 327 -9.34 3.27 17.28
N ALA A 328 -10.49 3.85 17.65
CA ALA A 328 -11.65 3.10 18.08
C ALA A 328 -12.29 2.30 16.92
N GLU A 329 -12.48 2.94 15.78
CA GLU A 329 -13.12 2.32 14.61
C GLU A 329 -12.22 1.27 13.95
N ASP A 330 -10.91 1.54 13.88
CA ASP A 330 -9.93 0.57 13.40
C ASP A 330 -9.88 -0.66 14.33
N ALA A 331 -9.93 -0.46 15.66
CA ALA A 331 -10.01 -1.56 16.60
C ALA A 331 -11.23 -2.45 16.35
N ILE A 332 -12.39 -1.87 16.08
CA ILE A 332 -13.63 -2.61 15.78
C ILE A 332 -13.48 -3.33 14.42
N ALA A 333 -13.05 -2.62 13.38
CA ALA A 333 -12.94 -3.18 12.03
C ALA A 333 -11.88 -4.29 11.95
N SER A 334 -10.69 -4.04 12.53
CA SER A 334 -9.60 -5.01 12.56
C SER A 334 -9.94 -6.22 13.43
N ALA A 335 -10.56 -6.02 14.61
CA ALA A 335 -11.03 -7.14 15.45
C ALA A 335 -12.09 -7.99 14.73
N THR A 336 -12.99 -7.36 13.96
CA THR A 336 -13.99 -8.07 13.16
C THR A 336 -13.32 -8.88 12.05
N ALA A 337 -12.41 -8.27 11.28
CA ALA A 337 -11.69 -8.96 10.20
C ALA A 337 -10.85 -10.13 10.75
N ILE A 338 -10.08 -9.90 11.81
CA ILE A 338 -9.26 -10.91 12.48
C ILE A 338 -10.14 -12.03 13.03
N GLY A 339 -11.23 -11.68 13.70
CA GLY A 339 -12.18 -12.67 14.24
C GLY A 339 -12.76 -13.58 13.16
N LEU A 340 -13.18 -13.01 12.02
CA LEU A 340 -13.65 -13.78 10.88
C LEU A 340 -12.57 -14.70 10.31
N ILE A 341 -11.34 -14.19 10.16
CA ILE A 341 -10.21 -14.98 9.66
C ILE A 341 -9.85 -16.10 10.65
N LEU A 342 -9.82 -15.86 11.96
CA LEU A 342 -9.48 -16.89 12.94
C LEU A 342 -10.57 -17.95 13.06
N ILE A 343 -11.87 -17.58 13.04
CA ILE A 343 -12.99 -18.53 13.10
C ILE A 343 -12.96 -19.47 11.88
N SER A 344 -12.71 -18.93 10.69
CA SER A 344 -12.65 -19.69 9.44
C SER A 344 -11.22 -20.13 9.06
N GLY A 345 -10.21 -19.85 9.88
CA GLY A 345 -8.80 -19.91 9.52
C GLY A 345 -8.33 -21.27 9.03
N LYS A 346 -8.72 -22.36 9.70
CA LYS A 346 -8.35 -23.71 9.25
C LYS A 346 -9.00 -24.05 7.90
N PHE A 347 -10.24 -23.64 7.68
CA PHE A 347 -10.92 -23.81 6.41
C PHE A 347 -10.26 -22.95 5.31
N LEU A 348 -9.96 -21.69 5.59
CA LEU A 348 -9.30 -20.81 4.62
C LEU A 348 -7.89 -21.32 4.27
N LEU A 349 -7.13 -21.84 5.23
CA LEU A 349 -5.83 -22.45 4.99
C LEU A 349 -5.94 -23.73 4.17
N SER A 350 -6.99 -24.54 4.37
CA SER A 350 -7.22 -25.77 3.59
C SER A 350 -7.48 -25.52 2.11
N ILE A 351 -7.88 -24.30 1.72
CA ILE A 351 -8.01 -23.90 0.32
C ILE A 351 -6.63 -23.83 -0.37
N PHE A 352 -5.58 -23.50 0.39
CA PHE A 352 -4.22 -23.41 -0.15
C PHE A 352 -3.48 -24.75 -0.07
N ASN A 353 -3.70 -25.53 0.98
CA ASN A 353 -3.04 -26.82 1.18
C ASN A 353 -3.89 -27.73 2.06
N HIS A 354 -4.03 -29.00 1.67
CA HIS A 354 -4.85 -29.99 2.40
C HIS A 354 -4.07 -30.75 3.48
N ASP A 355 -2.75 -30.56 3.57
CA ASP A 355 -1.92 -31.22 4.59
C ASP A 355 -2.29 -30.67 6.01
N PRO A 356 -2.70 -31.54 6.94
CA PRO A 356 -3.06 -31.13 8.30
C PRO A 356 -1.92 -30.43 9.05
N GLU A 357 -0.67 -30.81 8.81
CA GLU A 357 0.49 -30.20 9.45
C GLU A 357 0.70 -28.77 8.94
N VAL A 358 0.60 -28.54 7.63
CA VAL A 358 0.65 -27.21 7.00
C VAL A 358 -0.46 -26.31 7.56
N ILE A 359 -1.70 -26.81 7.66
CA ILE A 359 -2.83 -26.07 8.22
C ILE A 359 -2.58 -25.70 9.67
N GLN A 360 -2.07 -26.63 10.48
CA GLN A 360 -1.83 -26.38 11.89
C GLN A 360 -0.72 -25.33 12.12
N ILE A 361 0.40 -25.42 11.40
CA ILE A 361 1.50 -24.44 11.47
C ILE A 361 1.02 -23.07 10.99
N GLY A 362 0.28 -23.01 9.87
CA GLY A 362 -0.29 -21.78 9.35
C GLY A 362 -1.26 -21.12 10.32
N TYR A 363 -2.09 -21.93 11.00
CA TYR A 363 -3.01 -21.42 12.01
C TYR A 363 -2.30 -20.86 13.25
N VAL A 364 -1.25 -21.52 13.72
CA VAL A 364 -0.38 -21.02 14.82
C VAL A 364 0.21 -19.67 14.44
N ARG A 365 0.68 -19.50 13.19
CA ARG A 365 1.17 -18.22 12.68
C ARG A 365 0.10 -17.14 12.77
N LEU A 366 -1.10 -17.40 12.25
CA LEU A 366 -2.22 -16.44 12.30
C LEU A 366 -2.54 -16.01 13.71
N VAL A 367 -2.70 -16.97 14.65
CA VAL A 367 -3.00 -16.66 16.05
C VAL A 367 -1.91 -15.81 16.68
N THR A 368 -0.63 -16.17 16.48
CA THR A 368 0.48 -15.44 17.10
C THR A 368 0.60 -14.02 16.57
N ILE A 369 0.51 -13.82 15.24
CA ILE A 369 0.64 -12.49 14.65
C ILE A 369 -0.59 -11.62 14.97
N PHE A 370 -1.79 -12.15 14.86
CA PHE A 370 -3.01 -11.41 15.12
C PHE A 370 -3.17 -11.02 16.61
N SER A 371 -2.61 -11.81 17.55
CA SER A 371 -2.57 -11.40 18.96
C SER A 371 -1.82 -10.09 19.19
N ALA A 372 -0.88 -9.75 18.29
CA ALA A 372 -0.07 -8.53 18.35
C ALA A 372 -0.58 -7.40 17.42
N TYR A 373 -1.65 -7.62 16.65
CA TYR A 373 -2.14 -6.64 15.68
C TYR A 373 -2.65 -5.35 16.32
N VAL A 374 -3.05 -5.39 17.58
CA VAL A 374 -3.38 -4.18 18.34
C VAL A 374 -2.21 -3.19 18.37
N PHE A 375 -0.96 -3.67 18.47
CA PHE A 375 0.22 -2.80 18.42
C PHE A 375 0.46 -2.26 17.01
N SER A 376 0.18 -3.08 15.96
CA SER A 376 0.23 -2.65 14.57
C SER A 376 -0.75 -1.51 14.30
N MET A 377 -2.01 -1.68 14.74
CA MET A 377 -3.04 -0.65 14.68
C MET A 377 -2.60 0.64 15.36
N LEU A 378 -2.10 0.55 16.58
CA LEU A 378 -1.66 1.72 17.34
C LEU A 378 -0.57 2.51 16.61
N TYR A 379 0.53 1.85 16.20
CA TYR A 379 1.61 2.59 15.57
C TYR A 379 1.26 3.10 14.16
N GLU A 380 0.45 2.37 13.39
CA GLU A 380 0.03 2.81 12.04
C GLU A 380 -0.87 4.04 12.10
N VAL A 381 -1.93 4.03 12.94
CA VAL A 381 -2.84 5.17 13.07
C VAL A 381 -2.12 6.38 13.67
N MET A 382 -1.26 6.19 14.69
CA MET A 382 -0.46 7.28 15.27
C MET A 382 0.54 7.85 14.25
N SER A 383 1.16 7.01 13.41
CA SER A 383 2.03 7.44 12.31
C SER A 383 1.22 8.22 11.27
N GLY A 384 0.04 7.75 10.91
CA GLY A 384 -0.89 8.46 10.02
C GLY A 384 -1.26 9.84 10.56
N TYR A 385 -1.52 9.93 11.86
CA TYR A 385 -1.78 11.19 12.53
C TYR A 385 -0.61 12.19 12.41
N LEU A 386 0.62 11.74 12.68
CA LEU A 386 1.82 12.57 12.54
C LEU A 386 2.04 13.01 11.07
N ARG A 387 1.85 12.09 10.11
CA ARG A 387 1.95 12.39 8.67
C ARG A 387 0.94 13.45 8.23
N GLY A 388 -0.28 13.45 8.77
CA GLY A 388 -1.30 14.47 8.48
C GLY A 388 -0.85 15.89 8.84
N PHE A 389 0.03 16.06 9.83
CA PHE A 389 0.69 17.34 10.15
C PHE A 389 1.94 17.61 9.30
N GLY A 390 2.30 16.72 8.38
CA GLY A 390 3.54 16.80 7.61
C GLY A 390 4.78 16.25 8.33
N ILE A 391 4.61 15.63 9.50
CA ILE A 391 5.69 15.00 10.26
C ILE A 391 5.81 13.54 9.82
N SER A 392 6.55 13.29 8.74
CA SER A 392 6.69 11.95 8.16
C SER A 392 8.01 11.26 8.51
N LEU A 393 9.08 12.02 8.65
CA LEU A 393 10.42 11.48 8.92
C LEU A 393 10.50 10.75 10.27
N VAL A 394 9.86 11.30 11.31
CA VAL A 394 9.88 10.71 12.66
C VAL A 394 9.25 9.32 12.71
N PRO A 395 7.98 9.13 12.28
CA PRO A 395 7.41 7.80 12.24
C PRO A 395 8.18 6.85 11.31
N ALA A 396 8.74 7.35 10.19
CA ALA A 396 9.52 6.51 9.29
C ALA A 396 10.78 5.95 9.98
N ILE A 397 11.57 6.79 10.65
CA ILE A 397 12.77 6.35 11.38
C ILE A 397 12.41 5.40 12.53
N LEU A 398 11.42 5.75 13.34
CA LEU A 398 11.05 4.95 14.51
C LEU A 398 10.46 3.59 14.12
N THR A 399 9.66 3.53 13.05
CA THR A 399 9.16 2.24 12.52
C THR A 399 10.29 1.42 11.90
N THR A 400 11.23 2.04 11.18
CA THR A 400 12.40 1.34 10.65
C THR A 400 13.24 0.72 11.78
N ILE A 401 13.50 1.46 12.85
CA ILE A 401 14.24 0.93 14.01
C ILE A 401 13.42 -0.13 14.75
N GLY A 402 12.16 0.15 15.04
CA GLY A 402 11.31 -0.73 15.85
C GLY A 402 10.90 -2.02 15.13
N VAL A 403 10.52 -1.94 13.85
CA VAL A 403 10.14 -3.15 13.09
C VAL A 403 11.38 -3.79 12.52
N CYS A 404 12.13 -3.10 11.66
CA CYS A 404 13.19 -3.72 10.89
C CYS A 404 14.44 -3.97 11.74
N GLY A 405 14.86 -3.01 12.57
CA GLY A 405 16.02 -3.15 13.44
C GLY A 405 15.86 -4.32 14.41
N ILE A 406 14.71 -4.42 15.08
CA ILE A 406 14.43 -5.53 16.00
C ILE A 406 14.36 -6.87 15.25
N ARG A 407 13.69 -6.92 14.08
CA ARG A 407 13.59 -8.16 13.29
C ARG A 407 14.95 -8.66 12.82
N PHE A 408 15.81 -7.77 12.34
CA PHE A 408 17.19 -8.14 11.96
C PHE A 408 17.98 -8.62 13.17
N ALA A 409 18.00 -7.87 14.26
CA ALA A 409 18.69 -8.29 15.48
C ALA A 409 18.18 -9.63 15.99
N TRP A 410 16.86 -9.86 15.96
CA TRP A 410 16.26 -11.11 16.40
C TRP A 410 16.71 -12.31 15.56
N ILE A 411 16.70 -12.19 14.23
CA ILE A 411 17.10 -13.27 13.32
C ILE A 411 18.60 -13.58 13.47
N TYR A 412 19.44 -12.56 13.62
CA TYR A 412 20.89 -12.79 13.75
C TYR A 412 21.37 -13.16 15.15
N ILE A 413 20.60 -12.85 16.21
CA ILE A 413 21.04 -13.10 17.59
C ILE A 413 20.21 -14.21 18.26
N VAL A 414 18.88 -14.12 18.20
CA VAL A 414 17.98 -15.02 18.94
C VAL A 414 17.71 -16.29 18.15
N PHE A 415 17.36 -16.14 16.86
CA PHE A 415 17.04 -17.28 16.01
C PHE A 415 18.25 -18.23 15.81
N GLN A 416 19.48 -17.71 15.78
CA GLN A 416 20.68 -18.54 15.69
C GLN A 416 20.86 -19.50 16.89
N LYS A 417 20.31 -19.12 18.06
CA LYS A 417 20.37 -19.95 19.27
C LYS A 417 19.27 -21.01 19.35
N SER A 418 18.12 -20.73 18.72
CA SER A 418 16.93 -21.59 18.75
C SER A 418 16.21 -21.51 17.41
N GLN A 419 16.61 -22.37 16.48
CA GLN A 419 16.09 -22.41 15.11
C GLN A 419 14.73 -23.10 15.05
N THR A 420 13.72 -22.48 15.67
CA THR A 420 12.35 -22.99 15.70
C THR A 420 11.38 -21.98 15.08
N PHE A 421 10.28 -22.49 14.55
CA PHE A 421 9.21 -21.66 14.02
C PHE A 421 8.63 -20.70 15.07
N GLN A 422 8.46 -21.16 16.29
CA GLN A 422 7.97 -20.31 17.40
C GLN A 422 8.91 -19.15 17.68
N THR A 423 10.23 -19.36 17.63
CA THR A 423 11.23 -18.30 17.83
C THR A 423 11.09 -17.22 16.78
N ILE A 424 10.83 -17.58 15.50
CA ILE A 424 10.56 -16.60 14.45
C ILE A 424 9.26 -15.86 14.73
N MET A 425 8.20 -16.57 15.11
CA MET A 425 6.89 -15.94 15.31
C MET A 425 6.89 -14.94 16.47
N LEU A 426 7.67 -15.15 17.52
CA LEU A 426 7.79 -14.23 18.65
C LEU A 426 8.40 -12.86 18.28
N VAL A 427 9.12 -12.75 17.16
CA VAL A 427 9.65 -11.46 16.73
C VAL A 427 8.52 -10.45 16.38
N TYR A 428 7.39 -10.95 15.90
CA TYR A 428 6.27 -10.06 15.51
C TYR A 428 5.69 -9.31 16.71
N PRO A 429 5.21 -9.97 17.79
CA PRO A 429 4.74 -9.26 18.99
C PRO A 429 5.77 -8.29 19.56
N VAL A 430 7.04 -8.70 19.64
CA VAL A 430 8.10 -7.87 20.22
C VAL A 430 8.37 -6.63 19.38
N SER A 431 8.54 -6.79 18.06
CA SER A 431 8.83 -5.66 17.16
C SER A 431 7.65 -4.68 17.04
N LEU A 432 6.43 -5.20 16.98
CA LEU A 432 5.22 -4.37 16.86
C LEU A 432 4.96 -3.61 18.17
N ALA A 433 5.08 -4.26 19.34
CA ALA A 433 4.92 -3.60 20.63
C ALA A 433 5.97 -2.50 20.86
N ALA A 434 7.24 -2.80 20.59
CA ALA A 434 8.31 -1.81 20.70
C ALA A 434 8.06 -0.59 19.78
N THR A 435 7.64 -0.84 18.54
CA THR A 435 7.31 0.23 17.60
C THR A 435 6.14 1.08 18.08
N ALA A 436 5.07 0.46 18.60
CA ALA A 436 3.93 1.18 19.15
C ALA A 436 4.34 2.09 20.32
N VAL A 437 5.22 1.60 21.21
CA VAL A 437 5.77 2.41 22.32
C VAL A 437 6.59 3.57 21.79
N LEU A 438 7.51 3.34 20.85
CA LEU A 438 8.36 4.39 20.27
C LEU A 438 7.53 5.49 19.59
N ILE A 439 6.54 5.13 18.78
CA ILE A 439 5.65 6.10 18.14
C ILE A 439 4.76 6.80 19.16
N GLY A 440 4.28 6.09 20.19
CA GLY A 440 3.52 6.68 21.30
C GLY A 440 4.33 7.73 22.05
N ILE A 441 5.60 7.46 22.37
CA ILE A 441 6.52 8.43 22.98
C ILE A 441 6.70 9.64 22.05
N ALA A 442 6.95 9.41 20.74
CA ALA A 442 7.09 10.48 19.78
C ALA A 442 5.83 11.36 19.73
N LEU A 443 4.64 10.76 19.74
CA LEU A 443 3.37 11.48 19.76
C LEU A 443 3.24 12.37 21.03
N LEU A 444 3.64 11.85 22.19
CA LEU A 444 3.65 12.60 23.46
C LEU A 444 4.68 13.72 23.49
N VAL A 445 5.83 13.54 22.84
CA VAL A 445 6.90 14.56 22.74
C VAL A 445 6.52 15.66 21.76
N TYR A 446 6.09 15.29 20.56
CA TYR A 446 5.76 16.26 19.50
C TYR A 446 4.47 17.03 19.81
N ARG A 447 3.43 16.36 20.32
CA ARG A 447 2.10 16.95 20.65
C ARG A 447 1.64 17.98 19.61
N PRO A 448 1.60 17.65 18.29
CA PRO A 448 1.49 18.65 17.23
C PRO A 448 0.23 19.52 17.39
N SER A 449 -0.92 18.93 17.70
CA SER A 449 -2.16 19.65 17.89
C SER A 449 -2.16 20.62 19.08
N ARG A 450 -1.47 20.29 20.17
CA ARG A 450 -1.40 21.17 21.36
C ARG A 450 -0.39 22.31 21.18
N ARG A 451 0.76 22.04 20.55
CA ARG A 451 1.78 23.06 20.29
C ARG A 451 1.30 24.12 19.32
N LEU A 452 0.56 23.73 18.29
CA LEU A 452 0.03 24.65 17.29
C LEU A 452 -1.17 25.44 17.80
N GLU A 453 -2.02 24.84 18.66
CA GLU A 453 -3.09 25.57 19.35
C GLU A 453 -2.57 26.70 20.23
N LYS A 454 -1.43 26.49 20.94
CA LYS A 454 -0.76 27.52 21.76
C LYS A 454 -0.08 28.62 20.94
N LYS A 455 0.25 28.39 19.66
CA LYS A 455 0.84 29.41 18.78
C LYS A 455 -0.22 30.27 18.08
N ALA A 456 -1.48 29.82 18.08
CA ALA A 456 -2.61 30.51 17.47
C ALA A 456 -3.39 31.39 18.46
N VAL A 457 -3.09 31.33 19.77
CA VAL A 457 -3.52 32.21 20.85
C VAL A 457 -2.36 33.16 21.19
#